data_7c3c04d33e6923ca5a28b5e060f2f1ed
#
_entry.id   7c3c04d33e6923ca5a28b5e060f2f1ed
#
_cell.length_a   1.000
_cell.length_b   1.000
_cell.length_c   1.000
_cell.angle_alpha   90.00
_cell.angle_beta   90.00
_cell.angle_gamma   90.00
#
_symmetry.space_group_name_H-M   'P 1'
#
loop_
_entity.id
_entity.type
_entity.pdbx_description
1 polymer ?
#
loop_
_entity_poly.entity_id
_entity_poly.type
_entity_poly.pdbx_seq_one_letter_code
_entity_poly.pdbx_strand_id
1 'polypeptide(L)'
;AERGAFYTDRVIHSPGVPVFRDDRGAFLDAPYTVGFLTSPAPNAGVIRRQTPEEAHRVPAVLASRAERVLEVAAVRGYRRLVLGAWGCGVFQNEPAQVARAFRALLGEGGRFG
;
A
#
# COMPACT_ATOMS: atom_id res chain seq x y z
N ALA A 1 16.16 -15.49 -1.89
CA ALA A 1 14.93 -16.17 -1.49
C ALA A 1 13.85 -16.02 -2.55
N GLU A 2 13.09 -17.07 -2.74
CA GLU A 2 11.97 -17.07 -3.65
C GLU A 2 10.88 -16.12 -3.15
N ARG A 3 10.47 -15.18 -4.00
CA ARG A 3 9.46 -14.18 -3.59
C ARG A 3 8.04 -14.58 -3.94
N GLY A 4 7.86 -15.29 -5.06
CA GLY A 4 6.55 -15.66 -5.53
C GLY A 4 5.60 -14.48 -5.69
N ALA A 5 4.30 -14.75 -5.81
CA ALA A 5 3.28 -13.74 -6.04
C ALA A 5 2.87 -12.97 -4.77
N PHE A 6 3.33 -13.37 -3.59
CA PHE A 6 3.10 -12.64 -2.34
C PHE A 6 4.11 -11.52 -2.12
N TYR A 7 5.26 -11.58 -2.75
CA TYR A 7 6.36 -10.62 -2.61
C TYR A 7 6.84 -10.50 -1.16
N THR A 8 7.22 -9.32 -0.72
CA THR A 8 7.80 -9.10 0.62
C THR A 8 7.15 -7.92 1.34
N ASP A 9 7.40 -7.83 2.64
CA ASP A 9 6.95 -6.69 3.46
C ASP A 9 7.91 -5.50 3.40
N ARG A 10 8.83 -5.47 2.45
CA ARG A 10 9.74 -4.33 2.27
C ARG A 10 8.98 -3.10 1.82
N VAL A 11 9.40 -1.96 2.37
CA VAL A 11 8.86 -0.65 1.99
C VAL A 11 10.02 0.23 1.57
N ILE A 12 9.88 0.89 0.42
CA ILE A 12 10.84 1.87 -0.05
C ILE A 12 10.29 3.25 0.30
N HIS A 13 11.08 4.03 1.04
CA HIS A 13 10.74 5.40 1.39
C HIS A 13 11.49 6.38 0.50
N SER A 14 10.75 7.23 -0.20
CA SER A 14 11.30 8.29 -1.04
C SER A 14 10.87 9.64 -0.48
N PRO A 15 11.71 10.30 0.33
CA PRO A 15 11.35 11.57 0.95
C PRO A 15 11.48 12.74 -0.02
N GLY A 16 10.68 13.79 0.22
CA GLY A 16 10.85 15.07 -0.44
C GLY A 16 10.72 15.06 -1.96
N VAL A 17 9.88 14.20 -2.51
CA VAL A 17 9.68 14.14 -3.95
C VAL A 17 8.86 15.35 -4.40
N PRO A 18 9.36 16.16 -5.35
CA PRO A 18 8.62 17.33 -5.79
C PRO A 18 7.44 16.96 -6.69
N VAL A 19 6.30 17.59 -6.41
CA VAL A 19 5.12 17.52 -7.26
C VAL A 19 4.98 18.88 -7.94
N PHE A 20 5.10 18.92 -9.25
CA PHE A 20 5.13 20.16 -10.01
C PHE A 20 4.10 20.22 -11.14
N ARG A 21 3.34 19.15 -11.33
CA ARG A 21 2.25 19.10 -12.32
C ARG A 21 0.96 18.62 -11.67
N ASP A 22 -0.17 19.10 -12.19
CA ASP A 22 -1.48 18.60 -11.79
C ASP A 22 -1.84 17.31 -12.56
N ASP A 23 -3.03 16.78 -12.30
CA ASP A 23 -3.51 15.55 -12.94
C ASP A 23 -3.67 15.66 -14.46
N ARG A 24 -3.74 16.87 -14.98
CA ARG A 24 -3.85 17.14 -16.42
C ARG A 24 -2.50 17.38 -17.07
N GLY A 25 -1.43 17.32 -16.29
CA GLY A 25 -0.07 17.54 -16.75
C GLY A 25 0.35 19.00 -16.82
N ALA A 26 -0.49 19.94 -16.37
CA ALA A 26 -0.13 21.35 -16.32
C ALA A 26 0.81 21.64 -15.15
N PHE A 27 1.72 22.58 -15.34
CA PHE A 27 2.64 22.97 -14.27
C PHE A 27 1.87 23.70 -13.15
N LEU A 28 2.24 23.36 -11.89
CA LEU A 28 1.71 24.04 -10.73
C LEU A 28 2.42 25.39 -10.55
N ASP A 29 1.69 26.41 -10.08
CA ASP A 29 2.26 27.71 -9.76
C ASP A 29 3.25 27.60 -8.59
N ALA A 30 2.94 26.75 -7.61
CA ALA A 30 3.77 26.50 -6.45
C ALA A 30 3.95 25.00 -6.27
N PRO A 31 5.11 24.44 -6.65
CA PRO A 31 5.41 23.02 -6.40
C PRO A 31 5.42 22.73 -4.90
N TYR A 32 5.04 21.50 -4.55
CA TYR A 32 5.11 21.03 -3.17
C TYR A 32 5.84 19.68 -3.12
N THR A 33 6.25 19.25 -1.95
CA THR A 33 6.96 17.99 -1.78
C THR A 33 6.08 16.96 -1.08
N VAL A 34 6.27 15.70 -1.46
CA VAL A 34 5.53 14.56 -0.91
C VAL A 34 6.51 13.44 -0.63
N GLY A 35 6.36 12.75 0.48
CA GLY A 35 7.05 11.50 0.71
C GLY A 35 6.27 10.36 0.08
N PHE A 36 6.95 9.43 -0.56
CA PHE A 36 6.34 8.24 -1.12
C PHE A 36 6.79 7.00 -0.35
N LEU A 37 5.84 6.12 -0.07
CA LEU A 37 6.09 4.79 0.44
C LEU A 37 5.67 3.80 -0.65
N THR A 38 6.64 3.05 -1.14
CA THR A 38 6.41 2.05 -2.18
C THR A 38 6.46 0.66 -1.57
N SER A 39 5.39 -0.08 -1.69
CA SER A 39 5.26 -1.41 -1.13
C SER A 39 4.47 -2.29 -2.10
N PRO A 40 4.94 -3.51 -2.41
CA PRO A 40 4.21 -4.39 -3.32
C PRO A 40 3.03 -5.03 -2.61
N ALA A 41 1.85 -4.95 -3.21
CA ALA A 41 0.72 -5.77 -2.78
C ALA A 41 0.89 -7.20 -3.31
N PRO A 42 0.29 -8.23 -2.66
CA PRO A 42 0.29 -9.56 -3.23
C PRO A 42 -0.45 -9.57 -4.57
N ASN A 43 0.01 -10.41 -5.50
CA ASN A 43 -0.66 -10.56 -6.78
C ASN A 43 -1.77 -11.60 -6.66
N ALA A 44 -2.93 -11.17 -6.18
CA ALA A 44 -4.06 -12.05 -5.89
C ALA A 44 -4.55 -12.78 -7.13
N GLY A 45 -4.53 -12.14 -8.30
CA GLY A 45 -4.94 -12.77 -9.54
C GLY A 45 -4.06 -13.97 -9.91
N VAL A 46 -2.75 -13.80 -9.82
CA VAL A 46 -1.79 -14.89 -10.09
C VAL A 46 -1.93 -16.00 -9.05
N ILE A 47 -2.08 -15.64 -7.79
CA ILE A 47 -2.25 -16.61 -6.70
C ILE A 47 -3.48 -17.49 -6.95
N ARG A 48 -4.62 -16.87 -7.31
CA ARG A 48 -5.85 -17.62 -7.57
C ARG A 48 -5.73 -18.54 -8.78
N ARG A 49 -4.95 -18.16 -9.79
CA ARG A 49 -4.78 -18.97 -11.01
C ARG A 49 -3.75 -20.07 -10.86
N GLN A 50 -2.63 -19.79 -10.20
CA GLN A 50 -1.49 -20.72 -10.15
C GLN A 50 -1.38 -21.48 -8.84
N THR A 51 -1.76 -20.89 -7.73
CA THR A 51 -1.69 -21.51 -6.41
C THR A 51 -2.98 -21.22 -5.62
N PRO A 52 -4.14 -21.68 -6.13
CA PRO A 52 -5.42 -21.36 -5.48
C PRO A 52 -5.52 -21.84 -4.03
N GLU A 53 -4.78 -22.88 -3.66
CA GLU A 53 -4.70 -23.37 -2.29
C GLU A 53 -4.04 -22.36 -1.33
N GLU A 54 -3.34 -21.38 -1.87
CA GLU A 54 -2.71 -20.31 -1.08
C GLU A 54 -3.54 -19.04 -1.02
N ALA A 55 -4.65 -18.97 -1.76
CA ALA A 55 -5.46 -17.75 -1.84
C ALA A 55 -6.01 -17.30 -0.49
N HIS A 56 -6.21 -18.22 0.45
CA HIS A 56 -6.68 -17.89 1.80
C HIS A 56 -5.69 -17.03 2.58
N ARG A 57 -4.43 -16.97 2.17
CA ARG A 57 -3.39 -16.17 2.82
C ARG A 57 -3.44 -14.70 2.45
N VAL A 58 -4.13 -14.34 1.36
CA VAL A 58 -4.12 -12.96 0.84
C VAL A 58 -4.59 -11.93 1.88
N PRO A 59 -5.70 -12.14 2.61
CA PRO A 59 -6.14 -11.16 3.62
C PRO A 59 -5.09 -10.93 4.71
N ALA A 60 -4.45 -11.98 5.22
CA ALA A 60 -3.44 -11.86 6.26
C ALA A 60 -2.19 -11.14 5.75
N VAL A 61 -1.78 -11.42 4.52
CA VAL A 61 -0.62 -10.75 3.90
C VAL A 61 -0.92 -9.27 3.67
N LEU A 62 -2.13 -8.94 3.21
CA LEU A 62 -2.54 -7.54 3.07
C LEU A 62 -2.51 -6.82 4.41
N ALA A 63 -3.02 -7.44 5.46
CA ALA A 63 -3.03 -6.86 6.80
C ALA A 63 -1.61 -6.62 7.33
N SER A 64 -0.74 -7.61 7.22
CA SER A 64 0.66 -7.51 7.65
C SER A 64 1.40 -6.41 6.89
N ARG A 65 1.20 -6.34 5.60
CA ARG A 65 1.88 -5.37 4.76
C ARG A 65 1.36 -3.95 4.97
N ALA A 66 0.05 -3.80 5.14
CA ALA A 66 -0.55 -2.52 5.51
C ALA A 66 0.00 -2.01 6.84
N GLU A 67 0.15 -2.89 7.83
CA GLU A 67 0.76 -2.53 9.11
C GLU A 67 2.20 -2.04 8.92
N ARG A 68 2.99 -2.71 8.10
CA ARG A 68 4.36 -2.30 7.83
C ARG A 68 4.42 -0.92 7.15
N VAL A 69 3.55 -0.66 6.18
CA VAL A 69 3.49 0.65 5.52
C VAL A 69 3.18 1.76 6.52
N LEU A 70 2.19 1.55 7.38
CA LEU A 70 1.82 2.53 8.40
C LEU A 70 2.90 2.69 9.48
N GLU A 71 3.59 1.62 9.83
CA GLU A 71 4.73 1.63 10.74
C GLU A 71 5.84 2.56 10.22
N VAL A 72 6.21 2.40 8.94
CA VAL A 72 7.23 3.23 8.31
C VAL A 72 6.76 4.68 8.26
N ALA A 73 5.51 4.93 7.89
CA ALA A 73 4.94 6.27 7.86
C ALA A 73 5.02 6.94 9.23
N ALA A 74 4.66 6.22 10.29
CA ALA A 74 4.70 6.73 11.65
C ALA A 74 6.13 7.05 12.10
N VAL A 75 7.07 6.15 11.84
CA VAL A 75 8.49 6.33 12.20
C VAL A 75 9.08 7.55 11.49
N ARG A 76 8.67 7.80 10.24
CA ARG A 76 9.13 8.95 9.47
C ARG A 76 8.37 10.24 9.79
N GLY A 77 7.41 10.19 10.71
CA GLY A 77 6.70 11.37 11.18
C GLY A 77 5.54 11.84 10.31
N TYR A 78 5.09 11.04 9.36
CA TYR A 78 3.96 11.41 8.52
C TYR A 78 2.65 11.33 9.31
N ARG A 79 1.83 12.38 9.23
CA ARG A 79 0.52 12.44 9.88
C ARG A 79 -0.63 12.40 8.90
N ARG A 80 -0.37 12.68 7.64
CA ARG A 80 -1.37 12.70 6.56
C ARG A 80 -0.94 11.73 5.50
N LEU A 81 -1.83 10.81 5.15
CA LEU A 81 -1.55 9.77 4.18
C LEU A 81 -2.62 9.78 3.10
N VAL A 82 -2.19 9.57 1.86
CA VAL A 82 -3.09 9.26 0.77
C VAL A 82 -2.87 7.78 0.44
N LEU A 83 -3.92 7.01 0.66
CA LEU A 83 -3.90 5.56 0.42
C LEU A 83 -4.72 5.28 -0.83
N GLY A 84 -4.09 4.67 -1.83
CA GLY A 84 -4.76 4.33 -3.07
C GLY A 84 -5.41 2.95 -3.04
N ALA A 85 -5.98 2.55 -4.18
CA ALA A 85 -6.54 1.21 -4.38
C ALA A 85 -5.40 0.19 -4.59
N TRP A 86 -4.63 -0.01 -3.55
CA TRP A 86 -3.38 -0.75 -3.52
C TRP A 86 -3.54 -2.18 -4.03
N GLY A 87 -2.88 -2.49 -5.15
CA GLY A 87 -2.93 -3.81 -5.75
C GLY A 87 -4.29 -4.23 -6.33
N CYS A 88 -5.23 -3.29 -6.50
CA CYS A 88 -6.58 -3.62 -6.99
C CYS A 88 -6.70 -3.65 -8.50
N GLY A 89 -5.72 -3.14 -9.22
CA GLY A 89 -5.71 -3.16 -10.69
C GLY A 89 -5.28 -4.51 -11.24
N VAL A 90 -4.12 -4.55 -11.87
CA VAL A 90 -3.58 -5.76 -12.50
C VAL A 90 -3.42 -6.91 -11.50
N PHE A 91 -3.10 -6.62 -10.24
CA PHE A 91 -2.92 -7.65 -9.20
C PHE A 91 -4.25 -8.20 -8.67
N GLN A 92 -5.37 -7.61 -9.02
CA GLN A 92 -6.71 -8.11 -8.76
C GLN A 92 -7.06 -8.34 -7.29
N ASN A 93 -6.47 -7.57 -6.37
CA ASN A 93 -6.93 -7.57 -4.99
C ASN A 93 -8.30 -6.90 -4.90
N GLU A 94 -9.15 -7.38 -4.00
CA GLU A 94 -10.46 -6.79 -3.81
C GLU A 94 -10.36 -5.48 -3.04
N PRO A 95 -10.94 -4.38 -3.55
CA PRO A 95 -10.88 -3.08 -2.87
C PRO A 95 -11.42 -3.13 -1.43
N ALA A 96 -12.46 -3.92 -1.19
CA ALA A 96 -13.02 -4.06 0.15
C ALA A 96 -12.03 -4.72 1.13
N GLN A 97 -11.24 -5.69 0.68
CA GLN A 97 -10.22 -6.32 1.52
C GLN A 97 -9.10 -5.35 1.87
N VAL A 98 -8.64 -4.58 0.88
CA VAL A 98 -7.60 -3.57 1.10
C VAL A 98 -8.10 -2.49 2.06
N ALA A 99 -9.32 -2.03 1.87
CA ALA A 99 -9.93 -1.03 2.74
C ALA A 99 -10.06 -1.55 4.18
N ARG A 100 -10.48 -2.80 4.35
CA ARG A 100 -10.60 -3.42 5.69
C ARG A 100 -9.25 -3.53 6.39
N ALA A 101 -8.19 -3.87 5.65
CA ALA A 101 -6.85 -3.96 6.22
C ALA A 101 -6.40 -2.62 6.83
N PHE A 102 -6.60 -1.53 6.11
CA PHE A 102 -6.24 -0.20 6.62
C PHE A 102 -7.20 0.28 7.70
N ARG A 103 -8.49 0.00 7.57
CA ARG A 103 -9.50 0.41 8.55
C ARG A 103 -9.22 -0.21 9.92
N ALA A 104 -8.83 -1.47 9.97
CA ALA A 104 -8.50 -2.14 11.23
C ALA A 104 -7.35 -1.46 11.97
N LEU A 105 -6.41 -0.85 11.24
CA LEU A 105 -5.23 -0.21 11.80
C LEU A 105 -5.44 1.27 12.12
N LEU A 106 -6.24 1.97 11.33
CA LEU A 106 -6.44 3.41 11.43
C LEU A 106 -7.71 3.80 12.18
N GLY A 107 -8.66 2.88 12.33
CA GLY A 107 -9.91 3.13 13.02
C GLY A 107 -9.71 3.24 14.53
N GLU A 108 -10.77 3.63 15.24
CA GLU A 108 -10.77 3.73 16.70
C GLU A 108 -10.41 2.37 17.31
N GLY A 109 -9.45 2.36 18.21
CA GLY A 109 -8.93 1.14 18.82
C GLY A 109 -7.88 0.41 18.00
N GLY A 110 -7.59 0.85 16.77
CA GLY A 110 -6.51 0.31 15.98
C GLY A 110 -5.15 0.88 16.40
N ARG A 111 -4.07 0.20 15.97
CA ARG A 111 -2.70 0.54 16.36
C ARG A 111 -2.32 1.99 16.01
N PHE A 112 -2.83 2.50 14.89
CA PHE A 112 -2.48 3.82 14.37
C PHE A 112 -3.67 4.79 14.40
N GLY A 113 -4.70 4.42 15.12
CA GLY A 113 -5.90 5.24 15.24
C GLY A 113 -5.72 6.54 16.01
#